data_95aae7a199e6eb3eaf97f953265bfe7c
#
_entry.id   95aae7a199e6eb3eaf97f953265bfe7c
#
_cell.length_a   1.000
_cell.length_b   1.000
_cell.length_c   1.000
_cell.angle_alpha   90.00
_cell.angle_beta   90.00
_cell.angle_gamma   90.00
#
_symmetry.space_group_name_H-M   'P 1'
#
loop_
_entity.id
_entity.type
_entity.pdbx_description
1 polymer ?
#
loop_
_entity_poly.entity_id
_entity_poly.type
_entity_poly.pdbx_seq_one_letter_code
_entity_poly.pdbx_strand_id
1 'polypeptide(L)'
;EILGNIYILAVLNMILMGDGSSQIICGDSHKEGPKFIQSHKDTFPANVFLLNPPYSAPGKGLIFVDEALSRMETGYGAVLIQENAGSGQGDVYAKRILEKNTLIASIHMPDDLFSGKSSVQTAIYLVQVNRPHEVDDVVTFIDFSEDGYTRQNRKKATQKVNLRNTDHALERYDEVAAICLG
;
A
#
# COMPACT_ATOMS: atom_id res chain seq x y z
N GLU A 1 14.42 -0.27 -4.59
CA GLU A 1 14.26 0.68 -5.71
C GLU A 1 15.22 0.33 -6.84
N ILE A 2 14.74 0.23 -8.06
CA ILE A 2 15.57 -0.21 -9.20
C ILE A 2 16.37 0.96 -9.82
N LEU A 3 15.88 2.18 -9.72
CA LEU A 3 16.55 3.37 -10.27
C LEU A 3 17.48 4.00 -9.24
N GLY A 4 18.79 4.07 -9.53
CA GLY A 4 19.80 4.57 -8.60
C GLY A 4 19.56 6.02 -8.12
N ASN A 5 19.07 6.91 -8.98
CA ASN A 5 18.73 8.28 -8.59
C ASN A 5 17.51 8.33 -7.64
N ILE A 6 16.51 7.48 -7.84
CA ILE A 6 15.35 7.39 -6.94
C ILE A 6 15.75 6.72 -5.62
N TYR A 7 16.63 5.72 -5.67
CA TYR A 7 17.23 5.12 -4.47
C TYR A 7 17.91 6.19 -3.59
N ILE A 8 18.77 7.02 -4.16
CA ILE A 8 19.45 8.10 -3.43
C ILE A 8 18.42 9.07 -2.82
N LEU A 9 17.40 9.45 -3.60
CA LEU A 9 16.34 10.32 -3.13
C LEU A 9 15.53 9.70 -1.98
N ALA A 10 15.25 8.41 -2.05
CA ALA A 10 14.56 7.68 -0.98
C ALA A 10 15.39 7.66 0.31
N VAL A 11 16.70 7.35 0.23
CA VAL A 11 17.62 7.38 1.39
C VAL A 11 17.66 8.78 2.01
N LEU A 12 17.83 9.82 1.20
CA LEU A 12 17.85 11.20 1.70
C LEU A 12 16.52 11.59 2.37
N ASN A 13 15.40 11.17 1.79
CA ASN A 13 14.09 11.46 2.37
C ASN A 13 13.90 10.78 3.74
N MET A 14 14.31 9.53 3.89
CA MET A 14 14.26 8.82 5.17
C MET A 14 15.12 9.52 6.23
N ILE A 15 16.35 9.91 5.89
CA ILE A 15 17.23 10.66 6.80
C ILE A 15 16.60 11.99 7.23
N LEU A 16 16.03 12.74 6.29
CA LEU A 16 15.36 14.03 6.57
C LEU A 16 14.11 13.88 7.44
N MET A 17 13.43 12.72 7.36
CA MET A 17 12.29 12.38 8.21
C MET A 17 12.69 11.80 9.58
N GLY A 18 14.01 11.75 9.88
CA GLY A 18 14.53 11.28 11.16
C GLY A 18 14.80 9.78 11.22
N ASP A 19 14.65 9.05 10.12
CA ASP A 19 14.97 7.62 10.02
C ASP A 19 16.31 7.43 9.30
N GLY A 20 17.37 7.24 10.06
CA GLY A 20 18.71 6.93 9.53
C GLY A 20 19.07 5.44 9.59
N SER A 21 18.17 4.59 10.06
CA SER A 21 18.44 3.16 10.32
C SER A 21 17.74 2.21 9.34
N SER A 22 16.73 2.67 8.60
CA SER A 22 16.01 1.84 7.62
C SER A 22 16.91 1.37 6.49
N GLN A 23 16.81 0.09 6.17
CA GLN A 23 17.57 -0.52 5.09
C GLN A 23 16.82 -0.36 3.77
N ILE A 24 17.36 0.43 2.86
CA ILE A 24 16.86 0.61 1.51
C ILE A 24 17.85 -0.06 0.55
N ILE A 25 17.34 -0.93 -0.34
CA ILE A 25 18.16 -1.68 -1.29
C ILE A 25 17.99 -1.08 -2.69
N CYS A 26 19.12 -0.86 -3.39
CA CYS A 26 19.12 -0.51 -4.80
C CYS A 26 19.11 -1.79 -5.63
N GLY A 27 17.98 -2.10 -6.28
CA GLY A 27 17.84 -3.27 -7.12
C GLY A 27 16.40 -3.59 -7.48
N ASP A 28 16.25 -4.66 -8.25
CA ASP A 28 14.96 -5.22 -8.63
C ASP A 28 14.34 -5.94 -7.42
N SER A 29 13.19 -5.50 -6.95
CA SER A 29 12.52 -6.07 -5.77
C SER A 29 12.16 -7.56 -5.92
N HIS A 30 11.89 -8.03 -7.14
CA HIS A 30 11.64 -9.45 -7.41
C HIS A 30 12.90 -10.32 -7.20
N LYS A 31 14.10 -9.76 -7.42
CA LYS A 31 15.37 -10.47 -7.29
C LYS A 31 16.00 -10.29 -5.92
N GLU A 32 16.03 -9.06 -5.44
CA GLU A 32 16.73 -8.70 -4.20
C GLU A 32 15.84 -8.85 -2.95
N GLY A 33 14.54 -8.64 -3.07
CA GLY A 33 13.60 -8.79 -1.96
C GLY A 33 13.65 -10.17 -1.30
N PRO A 34 13.60 -11.29 -2.07
CA PRO A 34 13.71 -12.64 -1.51
C PRO A 34 14.99 -12.87 -0.72
N LYS A 35 16.12 -12.43 -1.27
CA LYS A 35 17.44 -12.59 -0.62
C LYS A 35 17.52 -11.80 0.68
N PHE A 36 17.01 -10.56 0.66
CA PHE A 36 17.00 -9.70 1.84
C PHE A 36 16.15 -10.29 2.95
N ILE A 37 14.90 -10.69 2.65
CA ILE A 37 14.00 -11.28 3.64
C ILE A 37 14.61 -12.57 4.22
N GLN A 38 15.15 -13.44 3.36
CA GLN A 38 15.80 -14.68 3.80
C GLN A 38 17.00 -14.42 4.73
N SER A 39 17.83 -13.42 4.43
CA SER A 39 19.01 -13.10 5.24
C SER A 39 18.67 -12.45 6.59
N HIS A 40 17.45 -11.92 6.76
CA HIS A 40 17.00 -11.25 7.98
C HIS A 40 15.87 -11.99 8.70
N LYS A 41 15.47 -13.17 8.23
CA LYS A 41 14.32 -13.92 8.74
C LYS A 41 14.36 -14.14 10.25
N ASP A 42 15.54 -14.48 10.78
CA ASP A 42 15.71 -14.81 12.20
C ASP A 42 15.98 -13.59 13.09
N THR A 43 16.45 -12.49 12.49
CA THR A 43 16.83 -11.27 13.22
C THR A 43 15.76 -10.18 13.16
N PHE A 44 14.99 -10.16 12.10
CA PHE A 44 13.95 -9.16 11.88
C PHE A 44 12.81 -9.74 11.00
N PRO A 45 11.93 -10.58 11.56
CA PRO A 45 10.79 -11.11 10.82
C PRO A 45 9.80 -9.97 10.52
N ALA A 46 9.51 -9.75 9.23
CA ALA A 46 8.51 -8.76 8.82
C ALA A 46 7.11 -9.25 9.19
N ASN A 47 6.35 -8.41 9.88
CA ASN A 47 4.95 -8.64 10.25
C ASN A 47 4.01 -7.52 9.79
N VAL A 48 4.54 -6.48 9.14
CA VAL A 48 3.78 -5.41 8.50
C VAL A 48 4.30 -5.20 7.09
N PHE A 49 3.38 -5.11 6.15
CA PHE A 49 3.65 -4.85 4.74
C PHE A 49 2.86 -3.64 4.27
N LEU A 50 3.56 -2.61 3.78
CA LEU A 50 2.95 -1.42 3.19
C LEU A 50 3.44 -1.26 1.75
N LEU A 51 2.50 -1.13 0.80
CA LEU A 51 2.84 -1.00 -0.61
C LEU A 51 1.90 -0.07 -1.37
N ASN A 52 2.49 0.68 -2.28
CA ASN A 52 1.81 1.31 -3.41
C ASN A 52 2.51 0.80 -4.68
N PRO A 53 2.03 -0.29 -5.31
CA PRO A 53 2.71 -0.91 -6.44
C PRO A 53 2.55 -0.10 -7.73
N PRO A 54 3.42 -0.30 -8.73
CA PRO A 54 3.21 0.26 -10.06
C PRO A 54 1.99 -0.42 -10.73
N TYR A 55 0.94 0.35 -11.01
CA TYR A 55 -0.33 -0.18 -11.56
C TYR A 55 -0.21 -0.73 -12.98
N SER A 56 0.88 -0.44 -13.68
CA SER A 56 1.21 -1.02 -15.00
C SER A 56 1.84 -2.41 -14.92
N ALA A 57 2.19 -2.88 -13.72
CA ALA A 57 2.76 -4.21 -13.54
C ALA A 57 1.69 -5.32 -13.70
N PRO A 58 2.11 -6.59 -13.89
CA PRO A 58 1.19 -7.71 -14.01
C PRO A 58 0.16 -7.77 -12.87
N GLY A 59 -1.09 -8.07 -13.22
CA GLY A 59 -2.19 -8.08 -12.27
C GLY A 59 -2.45 -6.70 -11.65
N LYS A 60 -2.19 -5.60 -12.39
CA LYS A 60 -2.32 -4.22 -11.89
C LYS A 60 -1.50 -3.96 -10.61
N GLY A 61 -0.36 -4.65 -10.47
CA GLY A 61 0.51 -4.55 -9.31
C GLY A 61 0.32 -5.65 -8.25
N LEU A 62 -0.70 -6.49 -8.37
CA LEU A 62 -0.95 -7.59 -7.42
C LEU A 62 0.18 -8.63 -7.38
N ILE A 63 1.01 -8.73 -8.43
CA ILE A 63 2.20 -9.59 -8.42
C ILE A 63 3.14 -9.25 -7.25
N PHE A 64 3.34 -7.98 -6.93
CA PHE A 64 4.18 -7.56 -5.81
C PHE A 64 3.55 -7.88 -4.47
N VAL A 65 2.22 -7.77 -4.39
CA VAL A 65 1.45 -8.12 -3.19
C VAL A 65 1.53 -9.61 -2.89
N ASP A 66 1.27 -10.45 -3.90
CA ASP A 66 1.36 -11.91 -3.81
C ASP A 66 2.76 -12.35 -3.35
N GLU A 67 3.82 -11.78 -3.94
CA GLU A 67 5.19 -12.08 -3.55
C GLU A 67 5.52 -11.66 -2.12
N ALA A 68 5.11 -10.48 -1.69
CA ALA A 68 5.41 -9.99 -0.34
C ALA A 68 4.67 -10.81 0.71
N LEU A 69 3.36 -11.01 0.55
CA LEU A 69 2.55 -11.80 1.48
C LEU A 69 3.01 -13.26 1.58
N SER A 70 3.46 -13.86 0.47
CA SER A 70 3.95 -15.24 0.46
C SER A 70 5.22 -15.48 1.28
N ARG A 71 5.91 -14.40 1.69
CA ARG A 71 7.17 -14.45 2.47
C ARG A 71 6.99 -14.08 3.93
N MET A 72 5.80 -13.65 4.30
CA MET A 72 5.45 -13.33 5.67
C MET A 72 4.85 -14.56 6.34
N GLU A 73 5.18 -14.79 7.61
CA GLU A 73 4.62 -15.88 8.40
C GLU A 73 3.36 -15.45 9.17
N THR A 74 3.29 -14.17 9.51
CA THR A 74 2.16 -13.57 10.25
C THR A 74 2.12 -12.07 10.04
N GLY A 75 1.03 -11.44 10.43
CA GLY A 75 0.89 -9.99 10.43
C GLY A 75 -0.14 -9.47 9.43
N TYR A 76 0.07 -8.24 8.97
CA TYR A 76 -0.89 -7.53 8.13
C TYR A 76 -0.22 -6.83 6.95
N GLY A 77 -0.93 -6.77 5.83
CA GLY A 77 -0.57 -5.96 4.67
C GLY A 77 -1.59 -4.88 4.40
N ALA A 78 -1.14 -3.65 4.15
CA ALA A 78 -1.98 -2.58 3.64
C ALA A 78 -1.44 -2.12 2.28
N VAL A 79 -2.29 -2.18 1.25
CA VAL A 79 -1.90 -1.95 -0.14
C VAL A 79 -2.78 -0.90 -0.77
N LEU A 80 -2.18 0.23 -1.15
CA LEU A 80 -2.85 1.23 -1.96
C LEU A 80 -2.77 0.82 -3.44
N ILE A 81 -3.89 0.47 -4.04
CA ILE A 81 -3.94 -0.15 -5.36
C ILE A 81 -5.16 0.37 -6.17
N GLN A 82 -5.21 0.09 -7.46
CA GLN A 82 -6.43 0.36 -8.23
C GLN A 82 -7.62 -0.40 -7.63
N GLU A 83 -8.74 0.27 -7.45
CA GLU A 83 -9.94 -0.32 -6.85
C GLU A 83 -10.39 -1.61 -7.55
N ASN A 84 -10.22 -1.67 -8.87
CA ASN A 84 -10.57 -2.84 -9.68
C ASN A 84 -9.40 -3.82 -9.89
N ALA A 85 -8.36 -3.78 -9.04
CA ALA A 85 -7.17 -4.61 -9.22
C ALA A 85 -7.46 -6.11 -9.13
N GLY A 86 -8.43 -6.50 -8.30
CA GLY A 86 -8.84 -7.91 -8.13
C GLY A 86 -9.63 -8.50 -9.30
N SER A 87 -9.86 -7.77 -10.40
CA SER A 87 -10.65 -8.22 -11.55
C SER A 87 -9.85 -8.24 -12.85
N GLY A 88 -10.33 -8.99 -13.83
CA GLY A 88 -9.71 -9.11 -15.15
C GLY A 88 -8.30 -9.68 -15.04
N GLN A 89 -7.27 -8.92 -15.44
CA GLN A 89 -5.87 -9.38 -15.38
C GLN A 89 -5.38 -9.67 -13.95
N GLY A 90 -6.04 -9.10 -12.94
CA GLY A 90 -5.70 -9.30 -11.54
C GLY A 90 -6.36 -10.52 -10.89
N ASP A 91 -7.39 -11.10 -11.49
CA ASP A 91 -8.18 -12.19 -10.93
C ASP A 91 -7.34 -13.39 -10.44
N VAL A 92 -6.37 -13.79 -11.24
CA VAL A 92 -5.48 -14.91 -10.91
C VAL A 92 -4.64 -14.63 -9.66
N TYR A 93 -4.15 -13.40 -9.52
CA TYR A 93 -3.38 -12.99 -8.34
C TYR A 93 -4.28 -12.84 -7.12
N ALA A 94 -5.45 -12.21 -7.29
CA ALA A 94 -6.42 -12.05 -6.21
C ALA A 94 -6.82 -13.40 -5.61
N LYS A 95 -7.13 -14.40 -6.45
CA LYS A 95 -7.44 -15.76 -6.00
C LYS A 95 -6.30 -16.37 -5.19
N ARG A 96 -5.06 -16.33 -5.70
CA ARG A 96 -3.89 -16.85 -4.98
C ARG A 96 -3.64 -16.16 -3.63
N ILE A 97 -3.86 -14.84 -3.60
CA ILE A 97 -3.73 -14.06 -2.36
C ILE A 97 -4.77 -14.55 -1.35
N LEU A 98 -6.04 -14.67 -1.74
CA LEU A 98 -7.14 -15.07 -0.87
C LEU A 98 -7.09 -16.55 -0.47
N GLU A 99 -6.49 -17.43 -1.27
CA GLU A 99 -6.24 -18.83 -0.88
C GLU A 99 -5.33 -18.96 0.36
N LYS A 100 -4.53 -17.95 0.67
CA LYS A 100 -3.56 -17.98 1.76
C LYS A 100 -3.75 -16.88 2.79
N ASN A 101 -4.46 -15.82 2.44
CA ASN A 101 -4.58 -14.62 3.25
C ASN A 101 -6.03 -14.14 3.27
N THR A 102 -6.43 -13.44 4.32
CA THR A 102 -7.78 -12.91 4.45
C THR A 102 -7.83 -11.42 4.14
N LEU A 103 -8.69 -11.00 3.21
CA LEU A 103 -9.05 -9.60 3.01
C LEU A 103 -9.94 -9.16 4.19
N ILE A 104 -9.48 -8.18 4.96
CA ILE A 104 -10.21 -7.63 6.12
C ILE A 104 -11.06 -6.45 5.70
N ALA A 105 -10.47 -5.52 4.94
CA ALA A 105 -11.15 -4.30 4.54
C ALA A 105 -10.74 -3.86 3.13
N SER A 106 -11.66 -3.16 2.47
CA SER A 106 -11.45 -2.41 1.24
C SER A 106 -11.92 -0.97 1.47
N ILE A 107 -10.98 -0.03 1.46
CA ILE A 107 -11.23 1.38 1.74
C ILE A 107 -11.13 2.15 0.44
N HIS A 108 -12.25 2.65 -0.04
CA HIS A 108 -12.34 3.49 -1.23
C HIS A 108 -11.70 4.86 -0.96
N MET A 109 -10.73 5.26 -1.77
CA MET A 109 -9.94 6.47 -1.55
C MET A 109 -10.43 7.64 -2.42
N PRO A 110 -10.11 8.91 -2.05
CA PRO A 110 -10.49 10.07 -2.86
C PRO A 110 -9.98 10.00 -4.30
N ASP A 111 -10.81 10.43 -5.26
CA ASP A 111 -10.48 10.50 -6.69
C ASP A 111 -9.27 11.38 -6.99
N ASP A 112 -9.05 12.38 -6.16
CA ASP A 112 -7.96 13.35 -6.29
C ASP A 112 -6.68 12.98 -5.53
N LEU A 113 -6.59 11.75 -4.99
CA LEU A 113 -5.43 11.29 -4.20
C LEU A 113 -4.10 11.48 -4.96
N PHE A 114 -4.11 11.25 -6.27
CA PHE A 114 -2.98 11.48 -7.17
C PHE A 114 -3.17 12.71 -8.07
N SER A 115 -3.81 13.75 -7.54
CA SER A 115 -4.13 14.97 -8.28
C SER A 115 -2.99 15.50 -9.14
N GLY A 116 -3.27 15.73 -10.42
CA GLY A 116 -2.31 16.22 -11.41
C GLY A 116 -1.34 15.17 -11.99
N LYS A 117 -1.43 13.89 -11.58
CA LYS A 117 -0.63 12.80 -12.13
C LYS A 117 -1.46 11.65 -12.71
N SER A 118 -2.54 11.29 -12.06
CA SER A 118 -3.41 10.19 -12.46
C SER A 118 -4.83 10.45 -11.96
N SER A 119 -5.83 10.01 -12.74
CA SER A 119 -7.25 9.95 -12.35
C SER A 119 -7.69 8.51 -12.04
N VAL A 120 -6.76 7.68 -11.62
CA VAL A 120 -7.04 6.28 -11.31
C VAL A 120 -7.73 6.21 -9.95
N GLN A 121 -8.92 5.64 -9.93
CA GLN A 121 -9.61 5.31 -8.69
C GLN A 121 -8.85 4.25 -7.92
N THR A 122 -8.60 4.50 -6.64
CA THR A 122 -7.81 3.63 -5.78
C THR A 122 -8.55 3.21 -4.53
N ALA A 123 -8.13 2.08 -3.98
CA ALA A 123 -8.56 1.62 -2.66
C ALA A 123 -7.35 1.16 -1.84
N ILE A 124 -7.47 1.18 -0.53
CA ILE A 124 -6.56 0.46 0.36
C ILE A 124 -7.17 -0.89 0.67
N TYR A 125 -6.45 -1.96 0.32
CA TYR A 125 -6.77 -3.32 0.75
C TYR A 125 -5.99 -3.65 2.01
N LEU A 126 -6.69 -4.02 3.08
CA LEU A 126 -6.11 -4.51 4.32
C LEU A 126 -6.22 -6.03 4.37
N VAL A 127 -5.10 -6.71 4.52
CA VAL A 127 -4.99 -8.16 4.42
C VAL A 127 -4.34 -8.74 5.67
N GLN A 128 -4.93 -9.77 6.25
CA GLN A 128 -4.32 -10.60 7.28
C GLN A 128 -3.52 -11.73 6.63
N VAL A 129 -2.26 -11.85 7.04
CA VAL A 129 -1.30 -12.81 6.47
C VAL A 129 -1.52 -14.22 7.00
N ASN A 130 -1.32 -15.20 6.13
CA ASN A 130 -1.28 -16.64 6.46
C ASN A 130 -2.55 -17.15 7.15
N ARG A 131 -3.69 -16.62 6.78
CA ARG A 131 -5.03 -17.09 7.12
C ARG A 131 -5.87 -17.11 5.84
N PRO A 132 -6.22 -18.29 5.29
CA PRO A 132 -7.08 -18.37 4.10
C PRO A 132 -8.40 -17.62 4.30
N HIS A 133 -8.87 -16.97 3.22
CA HIS A 133 -10.15 -16.29 3.24
C HIS A 133 -11.28 -17.30 3.09
N GLU A 134 -12.13 -17.42 4.10
CA GLU A 134 -13.26 -18.33 4.12
C GLU A 134 -14.53 -17.65 3.60
N VAL A 135 -15.51 -18.45 3.19
CA VAL A 135 -16.79 -17.94 2.63
C VAL A 135 -17.57 -17.07 3.63
N ASP A 136 -17.43 -17.36 4.91
CA ASP A 136 -18.11 -16.65 5.99
C ASP A 136 -17.31 -15.47 6.54
N ASP A 137 -16.13 -15.19 6.01
CA ASP A 137 -15.33 -14.03 6.42
C ASP A 137 -16.01 -12.73 5.99
N VAL A 138 -16.12 -11.81 6.93
CA VAL A 138 -16.69 -10.49 6.69
C VAL A 138 -15.60 -9.55 6.19
N VAL A 139 -15.84 -8.90 5.05
CA VAL A 139 -14.99 -7.82 4.53
C VAL A 139 -15.66 -6.48 4.83
N THR A 140 -14.94 -5.59 5.50
CA THR A 140 -15.42 -4.23 5.76
C THR A 140 -15.17 -3.34 4.54
N PHE A 141 -16.24 -2.80 3.95
CA PHE A 141 -16.14 -1.81 2.87
C PHE A 141 -16.36 -0.41 3.44
N ILE A 142 -15.39 0.48 3.22
CA ILE A 142 -15.41 1.86 3.72
C ILE A 142 -15.35 2.80 2.52
N ASP A 143 -16.33 3.71 2.42
CA ASP A 143 -16.23 4.86 1.54
C ASP A 143 -15.50 5.99 2.24
N PHE A 144 -14.27 6.26 1.80
CA PHE A 144 -13.40 7.32 2.31
C PHE A 144 -13.07 8.35 1.22
N SER A 145 -13.98 8.54 0.26
CA SER A 145 -13.86 9.53 -0.81
C SER A 145 -13.71 10.96 -0.29
N GLU A 146 -14.27 11.23 0.90
CA GLU A 146 -14.21 12.51 1.61
C GLU A 146 -13.25 12.40 2.82
N ASP A 147 -11.95 12.39 2.57
CA ASP A 147 -10.93 12.18 3.61
C ASP A 147 -10.56 13.43 4.45
N GLY A 148 -11.22 14.55 4.20
CA GLY A 148 -11.00 15.80 4.92
C GLY A 148 -9.78 16.61 4.46
N TYR A 149 -9.03 16.14 3.47
CA TYR A 149 -7.95 16.89 2.85
C TYR A 149 -8.40 17.59 1.57
N THR A 150 -7.98 18.84 1.41
CA THR A 150 -8.02 19.54 0.11
C THR A 150 -6.65 19.47 -0.55
N ARG A 151 -6.63 19.02 -1.81
CA ARG A 151 -5.42 18.86 -2.62
C ARG A 151 -5.39 19.90 -3.74
N GLN A 152 -4.21 20.44 -4.03
CA GLN A 152 -4.04 21.39 -5.13
C GLN A 152 -3.34 20.73 -6.32
N ASN A 153 -3.87 21.02 -7.51
CA ASN A 153 -3.21 20.59 -8.75
C ASN A 153 -1.84 21.27 -8.88
N ARG A 154 -0.77 20.50 -9.02
CA ARG A 154 0.62 20.97 -9.12
C ARG A 154 0.86 22.02 -10.21
N LYS A 155 0.10 22.01 -11.31
CA LYS A 155 0.21 22.99 -12.39
C LYS A 155 -0.18 24.40 -11.99
N LYS A 156 -0.95 24.55 -10.90
CA LYS A 156 -1.41 25.84 -10.37
C LYS A 156 -0.81 26.17 -9.00
N ALA A 157 0.07 25.33 -8.48
CA ALA A 157 0.62 25.46 -7.13
C ALA A 157 1.67 26.58 -7.10
N THR A 158 1.23 27.80 -6.84
CA THR A 158 2.06 28.90 -6.33
C THR A 158 2.23 28.82 -4.81
N GLN A 159 1.54 27.91 -4.15
CA GLN A 159 1.54 27.75 -2.70
C GLN A 159 2.51 26.65 -2.24
N LYS A 160 3.19 26.89 -1.12
CA LYS A 160 4.17 25.97 -0.54
C LYS A 160 3.54 24.67 -0.02
N VAL A 161 2.24 24.64 0.23
CA VAL A 161 1.52 23.49 0.79
C VAL A 161 0.45 23.02 -0.19
N ASN A 162 0.65 21.83 -0.74
CA ASN A 162 -0.27 21.21 -1.72
C ASN A 162 -1.38 20.38 -1.08
N LEU A 163 -1.26 20.05 0.20
CA LEU A 163 -2.20 19.27 0.98
C LEU A 163 -2.59 20.07 2.22
N ARG A 164 -3.87 20.27 2.44
CA ARG A 164 -4.40 21.01 3.61
C ARG A 164 -5.45 20.17 4.30
N ASN A 165 -5.32 20.03 5.62
CA ASN A 165 -6.41 19.56 6.44
C ASN A 165 -7.47 20.69 6.54
N THR A 166 -8.59 20.51 5.88
CA THR A 166 -9.67 21.50 5.80
C THR A 166 -10.94 21.02 6.49
N ASP A 167 -11.05 19.73 6.77
CA ASP A 167 -12.24 19.15 7.39
C ASP A 167 -11.88 17.90 8.23
N HIS A 168 -11.19 18.14 9.36
CA HIS A 168 -10.89 17.10 10.36
C HIS A 168 -10.24 15.82 9.79
N ALA A 169 -9.32 15.98 8.84
CA ALA A 169 -8.76 14.85 8.13
C ALA A 169 -8.07 13.82 9.06
N LEU A 170 -7.32 14.27 10.06
CA LEU A 170 -6.62 13.36 10.98
C LEU A 170 -7.62 12.52 11.79
N GLU A 171 -8.66 13.14 12.31
CA GLU A 171 -9.72 12.48 13.06
C GLU A 171 -10.47 11.45 12.19
N ARG A 172 -10.72 11.78 10.91
CA ARG A 172 -11.35 10.85 9.95
C ARG A 172 -10.47 9.63 9.67
N TYR A 173 -9.15 9.80 9.54
CA TYR A 173 -8.22 8.68 9.41
C TYR A 173 -8.18 7.81 10.67
N ASP A 174 -8.24 8.41 11.86
CA ASP A 174 -8.30 7.67 13.13
C ASP A 174 -9.59 6.85 13.25
N GLU A 175 -10.74 7.39 12.81
CA GLU A 175 -12.02 6.68 12.76
C GLU A 175 -11.96 5.47 11.83
N VAL A 176 -11.40 5.62 10.63
CA VAL A 176 -11.22 4.50 9.69
C VAL A 176 -10.32 3.43 10.28
N ALA A 177 -9.22 3.83 10.93
CA ALA A 177 -8.33 2.89 11.60
C ALA A 177 -9.05 2.12 12.72
N ALA A 178 -9.85 2.80 13.53
CA ALA A 178 -10.64 2.18 14.59
C ALA A 178 -11.67 1.17 14.04
N ILE A 179 -12.35 1.48 12.95
CA ILE A 179 -13.29 0.55 12.27
C ILE A 179 -12.57 -0.71 11.78
N CYS A 180 -11.35 -0.58 11.25
CA CYS A 180 -10.57 -1.72 10.76
C CYS A 180 -10.00 -2.61 11.88
N LEU A 181 -9.78 -2.05 13.07
CA LEU A 181 -9.21 -2.77 14.21
C LEU A 181 -10.27 -3.46 15.09
N GLY A 182 -11.55 -3.09 14.96
CA GLY A 182 -12.69 -3.63 15.71
C GLY A 182 -12.80 -2.98 17.07
#